data_4481e936cfeb83198729d1ded1f89075
#
_entry.id   4481e936cfeb83198729d1ded1f89075
#
_cell.length_a   1.000
_cell.length_b   1.000
_cell.length_c   1.000
_cell.angle_alpha   90.00
_cell.angle_beta   90.00
_cell.angle_gamma   90.00
#
_symmetry.space_group_name_H-M   'P 1'
#
loop_
_entity.id
_entity.type
_entity.pdbx_description
1 polymer ?
#
loop_
_entity_poly.entity_id
_entity_poly.type
_entity_poly.pdbx_seq_one_letter_code
_entity_poly.pdbx_strand_id
1 'polypeptide(L)'
;MRVMIKAILPVESGNTAITSGKIGETMGEILGDLKPEATYFGLQEGCRTIFAVVDLADSSKIPSVVEPFFLAFNASVECFPVMIPDDLMGAGPDLESAVQKFG
;
A
#
# COMPACT_ATOMS: atom_id res chain seq x y z
N MET A 1 -2.59 -8.98 9.50
CA MET A 1 -3.67 -8.12 9.01
C MET A 1 -3.31 -7.60 7.62
N ARG A 2 -4.22 -7.75 6.69
CA ARG A 2 -4.02 -7.29 5.31
C ARG A 2 -4.17 -5.79 5.22
N VAL A 3 -3.17 -5.10 4.62
CA VAL A 3 -3.23 -3.66 4.42
C VAL A 3 -2.91 -3.32 2.97
N MET A 4 -3.50 -2.22 2.50
CA MET A 4 -3.17 -1.63 1.21
C MET A 4 -2.15 -0.51 1.45
N ILE A 5 -1.09 -0.52 0.65
CA ILE A 5 -0.14 0.58 0.57
C ILE A 5 -0.39 1.26 -0.77
N LYS A 6 -0.58 2.57 -0.72
CA LYS A 6 -0.69 3.41 -1.91
C LYS A 6 0.42 4.44 -1.85
N ALA A 7 1.40 4.32 -2.74
CA ALA A 7 2.55 5.22 -2.79
C ALA A 7 2.50 6.04 -4.07
N ILE A 8 2.34 7.35 -3.93
CA ILE A 8 2.29 8.30 -5.04
C ILE A 8 3.66 8.96 -5.15
N LEU A 9 4.33 8.78 -6.29
CA LEU A 9 5.64 9.36 -6.55
C LEU A 9 5.47 10.74 -7.19
N PRO A 10 6.08 11.79 -6.62
CA PRO A 10 6.12 13.08 -7.30
C PRO A 10 6.72 12.93 -8.70
N VAL A 11 6.18 13.65 -9.68
CA VAL A 11 6.62 13.51 -11.08
C VAL A 11 8.13 13.75 -11.19
N GLU A 12 8.65 14.79 -10.53
CA GLU A 12 10.07 15.15 -10.59
C GLU A 12 10.97 14.05 -10.03
N SER A 13 10.69 13.55 -8.83
CA SER A 13 11.49 12.47 -8.23
C SER A 13 11.36 11.16 -9.00
N GLY A 14 10.17 10.87 -9.54
CA GLY A 14 9.98 9.73 -10.43
C GLY A 14 10.80 9.86 -11.71
N ASN A 15 10.85 11.03 -12.31
CA ASN A 15 11.68 11.29 -13.49
C ASN A 15 13.15 11.06 -13.17
N THR A 16 13.63 11.57 -12.04
CA THR A 16 15.01 11.37 -11.60
C THR A 16 15.32 9.88 -11.44
N ALA A 17 14.44 9.14 -10.81
CA ALA A 17 14.62 7.69 -10.61
C ALA A 17 14.69 6.93 -11.94
N ILE A 18 13.86 7.30 -12.91
CA ILE A 18 13.85 6.67 -14.24
C ILE A 18 15.10 7.04 -15.03
N THR A 19 15.45 8.32 -15.07
CA THR A 19 16.60 8.77 -15.86
C THR A 19 17.95 8.30 -15.30
N SER A 20 18.03 8.08 -13.98
CA SER A 20 19.22 7.47 -13.36
C SER A 20 19.39 5.98 -13.71
N GLY A 21 18.35 5.33 -14.24
CA GLY A 21 18.36 3.91 -14.56
C GLY A 21 18.24 2.98 -13.35
N LYS A 22 18.01 3.53 -12.15
CA LYS A 22 18.01 2.74 -10.91
C LYS A 22 16.63 2.38 -10.37
N ILE A 23 15.57 2.89 -11.00
CA ILE A 23 14.21 2.69 -10.47
C ILE A 23 13.84 1.20 -10.36
N GLY A 24 14.21 0.40 -11.35
CA GLY A 24 13.90 -1.03 -11.35
C GLY A 24 14.60 -1.78 -10.23
N GLU A 25 15.86 -1.48 -9.99
CA GLU A 25 16.65 -2.10 -8.91
C GLU A 25 16.07 -1.72 -7.54
N THR A 26 15.83 -0.43 -7.33
CA THR A 26 15.29 0.07 -6.06
C THR A 26 13.89 -0.50 -5.79
N MET A 27 13.04 -0.50 -6.81
CA MET A 27 11.69 -1.06 -6.69
C MET A 27 11.74 -2.56 -6.40
N GLY A 28 12.66 -3.29 -7.06
CA GLY A 28 12.86 -4.71 -6.83
C GLY A 28 13.27 -5.03 -5.40
N GLU A 29 14.15 -4.20 -4.81
CA GLU A 29 14.55 -4.36 -3.41
C GLU A 29 13.37 -4.13 -2.46
N ILE A 30 12.62 -3.04 -2.68
CA ILE A 30 11.47 -2.72 -1.82
C ILE A 30 10.42 -3.84 -1.88
N LEU A 31 10.02 -4.24 -3.08
CA LEU A 31 9.00 -5.27 -3.25
C LEU A 31 9.50 -6.66 -2.80
N GLY A 32 10.80 -6.92 -2.96
CA GLY A 32 11.42 -8.15 -2.46
C GLY A 32 11.34 -8.28 -0.95
N ASP A 33 11.53 -7.18 -0.23
CA ASP A 33 11.43 -7.15 1.24
C ASP A 33 9.97 -7.18 1.71
N LEU A 34 9.08 -6.47 1.05
CA LEU A 34 7.66 -6.40 1.42
C LEU A 34 6.90 -7.69 1.15
N LYS A 35 7.29 -8.44 0.13
CA LYS A 35 6.63 -9.70 -0.29
C LYS A 35 5.11 -9.52 -0.42
N PRO A 36 4.64 -8.59 -1.27
CA PRO A 36 3.22 -8.32 -1.38
C PRO A 36 2.47 -9.50 -2.00
N GLU A 37 1.23 -9.70 -1.57
CA GLU A 37 0.35 -10.68 -2.22
C GLU A 37 -0.14 -10.20 -3.58
N ALA A 38 -0.17 -8.88 -3.80
CA ALA A 38 -0.53 -8.27 -5.07
C ALA A 38 0.15 -6.90 -5.17
N THR A 39 0.58 -6.53 -6.37
CA THR A 39 1.16 -5.22 -6.67
C THR A 39 0.62 -4.74 -8.00
N TYR A 40 0.20 -3.46 -8.03
CA TYR A 40 -0.27 -2.81 -9.24
C TYR A 40 0.41 -1.46 -9.40
N PHE A 41 0.63 -1.07 -10.64
CA PHE A 41 1.19 0.22 -10.99
C PHE A 41 0.16 0.99 -11.79
N GLY A 42 0.00 2.27 -11.50
CA GLY A 42 -0.96 3.10 -12.20
C GLY A 42 -0.71 4.57 -11.97
N LEU A 43 -1.74 5.37 -12.13
CA LEU A 43 -1.68 6.82 -11.98
C LEU A 43 -2.75 7.28 -11.00
N GLN A 44 -2.35 8.17 -10.10
CA GLN A 44 -3.24 8.87 -9.18
C GLN A 44 -2.79 10.32 -9.13
N GLU A 45 -3.73 11.25 -9.27
CA GLU A 45 -3.43 12.69 -9.22
C GLU A 45 -2.36 13.10 -10.25
N GLY A 46 -2.34 12.43 -11.40
CA GLY A 46 -1.35 12.71 -12.45
C GLY A 46 0.05 12.19 -12.16
N CYS A 47 0.24 11.39 -11.11
CA CYS A 47 1.55 10.90 -10.69
C CYS A 47 1.62 9.37 -10.78
N ARG A 48 2.81 8.84 -11.03
CA ARG A 48 3.06 7.40 -10.97
C ARG A 48 2.73 6.89 -9.58
N THR A 49 1.99 5.81 -9.50
CA THR A 49 1.49 5.29 -8.22
C THR A 49 1.67 3.78 -8.14
N ILE A 50 2.01 3.32 -6.95
CA ILE A 50 2.17 1.90 -6.64
C ILE A 50 1.08 1.52 -5.66
N PHE A 51 0.39 0.42 -5.95
CA PHE A 51 -0.57 -0.19 -5.04
C PHE A 51 -0.02 -1.55 -4.65
N ALA A 52 0.19 -1.79 -3.37
CA ALA A 52 0.69 -3.07 -2.89
C ALA A 52 -0.15 -3.55 -1.71
N VAL A 53 -0.54 -4.81 -1.74
CA VAL A 53 -1.26 -5.44 -0.64
C VAL A 53 -0.28 -6.32 0.12
N VAL A 54 -0.11 -6.03 1.41
CA VAL A 54 0.85 -6.74 2.25
C VAL A 54 0.19 -7.22 3.55
N ASP A 55 0.80 -8.22 4.17
CA ASP A 55 0.42 -8.65 5.51
C ASP A 55 1.23 -7.85 6.53
N LEU A 56 0.54 -7.08 7.37
CA LEU A 56 1.14 -6.32 8.44
C LEU A 56 1.01 -7.09 9.75
N ALA A 57 2.14 -7.48 10.33
CA ALA A 57 2.15 -8.30 11.55
C ALA A 57 1.51 -7.56 12.74
N ASP A 58 1.92 -6.31 12.95
CA ASP A 58 1.33 -5.42 13.94
C ASP A 58 1.65 -3.95 13.60
N SER A 59 1.09 -3.02 14.35
CA SER A 59 1.24 -1.59 14.06
C SER A 59 2.69 -1.09 14.17
N SER A 60 3.54 -1.77 14.93
CA SER A 60 4.95 -1.38 15.06
C SER A 60 5.73 -1.61 13.75
N LYS A 61 5.18 -2.38 12.83
CA LYS A 61 5.78 -2.68 11.53
C LYS A 61 5.39 -1.68 10.43
N ILE A 62 4.53 -0.72 10.72
CA ILE A 62 4.14 0.31 9.75
C ILE A 62 5.36 0.98 9.11
N PRO A 63 6.37 1.46 9.88
CA PRO A 63 7.54 2.07 9.26
C PRO A 63 8.27 1.17 8.28
N SER A 64 8.33 -0.13 8.53
CA SER A 64 9.03 -1.06 7.63
C SER A 64 8.37 -1.15 6.25
N VAL A 65 7.08 -0.85 6.15
CA VAL A 65 6.36 -0.93 4.87
C VAL A 65 6.19 0.44 4.20
N VAL A 66 6.27 1.55 4.92
CA VAL A 66 6.06 2.89 4.34
C VAL A 66 7.36 3.67 4.13
N GLU A 67 8.32 3.58 5.05
CA GLU A 67 9.55 4.36 4.98
C GLU A 67 10.37 4.13 3.71
N PRO A 68 10.48 2.90 3.18
CA PRO A 68 11.21 2.72 1.93
C PRO A 68 10.68 3.59 0.78
N PHE A 69 9.37 3.80 0.70
CA PHE A 69 8.79 4.65 -0.34
C PHE A 69 9.05 6.13 -0.08
N PHE A 70 9.00 6.57 1.18
CA PHE A 70 9.35 7.93 1.55
C PHE A 70 10.80 8.25 1.16
N LEU A 71 11.72 7.41 1.62
CA LEU A 71 13.15 7.68 1.48
C LEU A 71 13.65 7.48 0.05
N ALA A 72 13.18 6.45 -0.65
CA ALA A 72 13.65 6.15 -1.98
C ALA A 72 13.09 7.09 -3.05
N PHE A 73 11.83 7.53 -2.89
CA PHE A 73 11.11 8.22 -3.96
C PHE A 73 10.46 9.54 -3.57
N ASN A 74 10.62 10.01 -2.35
CA ASN A 74 9.84 11.14 -1.84
C ASN A 74 8.33 10.96 -2.02
N ALA A 75 7.86 9.71 -1.95
CA ALA A 75 6.47 9.39 -2.19
C ALA A 75 5.57 9.90 -1.07
N SER A 76 4.32 10.20 -1.40
CA SER A 76 3.24 10.30 -0.43
C SER A 76 2.68 8.90 -0.24
N VAL A 77 2.56 8.43 1.00
CA VAL A 77 2.17 7.04 1.27
C VAL A 77 0.94 7.00 2.16
N GLU A 78 -0.06 6.23 1.72
CA GLU A 78 -1.19 5.85 2.55
C GLU A 78 -1.07 4.37 2.86
N CYS A 79 -1.38 3.99 4.10
CA CYS A 79 -1.39 2.59 4.54
C CYS A 79 -2.67 2.37 5.34
N PHE A 80 -3.53 1.50 4.86
CA PHE A 80 -4.84 1.29 5.47
C PHE A 80 -5.30 -0.16 5.37
N PRO A 81 -6.08 -0.64 6.38
CA PRO A 81 -6.60 -2.00 6.35
C PRO A 81 -7.57 -2.22 5.21
N VAL A 82 -7.53 -3.42 4.64
CA VAL A 82 -8.48 -3.86 3.62
C VAL A 82 -8.98 -5.26 3.96
N MET A 83 -10.16 -5.60 3.44
CA MET A 83 -10.76 -6.90 3.60
C MET A 83 -10.87 -7.61 2.25
N ILE A 84 -10.70 -8.92 2.26
CA ILE A 84 -11.14 -9.76 1.14
C ILE A 84 -12.61 -10.15 1.39
N PRO A 85 -13.32 -10.67 0.37
CA PRO A 85 -14.73 -11.06 0.55
C PRO A 85 -15.00 -11.97 1.74
N ASP A 86 -14.11 -12.89 2.04
CA ASP A 86 -14.26 -13.80 3.20
C ASP A 86 -14.26 -13.04 4.53
N ASP A 87 -13.44 -12.01 4.65
CA ASP A 87 -13.40 -11.18 5.85
C ASP A 87 -14.75 -10.46 6.05
N LEU A 88 -15.29 -9.91 4.97
CA LEU A 88 -16.57 -9.21 5.01
C LEU A 88 -17.72 -10.19 5.35
N MET A 89 -17.69 -11.39 4.81
CA MET A 89 -18.69 -12.41 5.10
C MET A 89 -18.63 -12.80 6.59
N GLY A 90 -17.44 -12.84 7.19
CA GLY A 90 -17.27 -13.11 8.61
C GLY A 90 -17.79 -11.98 9.52
N ALA A 91 -18.05 -10.80 8.98
CA ALA A 91 -18.55 -9.65 9.73
C ALA A 91 -20.08 -9.61 9.85
N GLY A 92 -20.80 -10.62 9.36
CA GLY A 92 -22.26 -10.67 9.38
C GLY A 92 -22.88 -10.37 10.76
N PRO A 93 -22.42 -11.01 11.86
CA PRO A 93 -22.95 -10.71 13.19
C PRO A 93 -22.80 -9.25 13.62
N ASP A 94 -21.69 -8.62 13.28
CA ASP A 94 -21.45 -7.21 13.62
C ASP A 94 -22.37 -6.30 12.81
N LEU A 95 -22.59 -6.60 11.54
CA LEU A 95 -23.52 -5.87 10.68
C LEU A 95 -24.95 -5.98 11.22
N GLU A 96 -25.36 -7.17 11.61
CA GLU A 96 -26.68 -7.41 12.19
C GLU A 96 -26.86 -6.63 13.49
N SER A 97 -25.86 -6.63 14.36
CA SER A 97 -25.88 -5.85 15.59
C SER A 97 -26.04 -4.35 15.31
N ALA A 98 -25.34 -3.83 14.30
CA ALA A 98 -25.47 -2.44 13.90
C ALA A 98 -26.86 -2.11 13.38
N VAL A 99 -27.45 -2.99 12.58
CA VAL A 99 -28.82 -2.83 12.10
C VAL A 99 -29.81 -2.77 13.25
N GLN A 100 -29.69 -3.64 14.25
CA GLN A 100 -30.55 -3.66 15.42
C GLN A 100 -30.51 -2.35 16.22
N LYS A 101 -29.33 -1.72 16.28
CA LYS A 101 -29.16 -0.49 17.07
C LYS A 101 -29.49 0.78 16.28
N PHE A 102 -29.21 0.80 14.97
CA PHE A 102 -29.20 2.02 14.17
C PHE A 102 -30.03 1.93 12.88
N GLY A 103 -30.48 0.75 12.53
CA GLY A 103 -31.27 0.52 11.33
C GLY A 103 -32.75 0.90 11.38
#